data_7cd5261ff28c1004a8f4a144eddb02d7
#
_entry.id   7cd5261ff28c1004a8f4a144eddb02d7
#
_cell.length_a   1.000
_cell.length_b   1.000
_cell.length_c   1.000
_cell.angle_alpha   90.00
_cell.angle_beta   90.00
_cell.angle_gamma   90.00
#
_symmetry.space_group_name_H-M   'P 1'
#
loop_
_entity.id
_entity.type
_entity.pdbx_description
1 polymer ?
#
loop_
_entity_poly.entity_id
_entity_poly.type
_entity_poly.pdbx_seq_one_letter_code
_entity_poly.pdbx_strand_id
1 'polypeptide(L)'
;LKDGSNDTIEEAHWASDYRMLGSVLNNEPQGLMARLEVEVPGWRSAEPGQFALLQAGSSRCFLARAVSVADEVGARVSFLIAPVGEGTRELCALNGGDMVWVVGPLGRGFDVDALVISRGRAVIVAGGAGVAPFPLLLARMARRHRALFSRPVGEGPGGPQASTLEVLVLLGFRDALQAEASTLLREVAALACESGLRCRVEVAIEDGLRGPAEKVTDLLIRHLRSGDRVAVCGPTPMAEAVWSICASKPDVRAWFSLETGMACGVGSCHGCLITLADGSDARVCKDGPVFLGEAVFGG
;
A
#
# COMPACT_ATOMS: atom_id res chain seq x y z
N LEU A 1 -26.44 39.77 23.80
CA LEU A 1 -25.05 40.13 24.04
C LEU A 1 -24.40 39.16 24.98
N LYS A 2 -23.83 38.07 24.45
CA LYS A 2 -22.75 37.23 25.00
C LYS A 2 -22.29 36.37 23.85
N ASP A 3 -21.23 36.76 23.32
CA ASP A 3 -19.88 36.22 23.39
C ASP A 3 -19.69 35.06 22.40
N GLY A 4 -19.45 35.43 21.13
CA GLY A 4 -18.98 34.53 20.09
C GLY A 4 -17.52 34.87 19.78
N SER A 5 -16.55 34.37 20.53
CA SER A 5 -15.13 34.54 20.20
C SER A 5 -14.22 33.53 20.91
N ASN A 6 -14.43 32.23 20.67
CA ASN A 6 -13.44 31.24 21.08
C ASN A 6 -13.26 30.07 20.11
N ASP A 7 -14.09 29.95 19.07
CA ASP A 7 -14.02 28.79 18.15
C ASP A 7 -12.99 28.94 17.02
N THR A 8 -12.45 30.14 16.78
CA THR A 8 -11.57 30.42 15.64
C THR A 8 -10.07 30.17 15.90
N ILE A 9 -9.65 29.92 17.14
CA ILE A 9 -8.24 29.71 17.48
C ILE A 9 -7.89 28.20 17.61
N GLU A 10 -8.84 27.35 18.01
CA GLU A 10 -8.62 25.92 18.06
C GLU A 10 -8.54 25.25 16.67
N GLU A 11 -9.27 25.76 15.68
CA GLU A 11 -9.20 25.22 14.30
C GLU A 11 -7.87 25.48 13.59
N ALA A 12 -7.10 26.48 13.99
CA ALA A 12 -5.80 26.78 13.39
C ALA A 12 -4.65 25.92 13.95
N HIS A 13 -4.78 25.38 15.15
CA HIS A 13 -3.75 24.54 15.79
C HIS A 13 -3.68 23.11 15.23
N TRP A 14 -4.82 22.51 14.82
CA TRP A 14 -4.80 21.15 14.29
C TRP A 14 -4.10 21.01 12.94
N ALA A 15 -4.07 22.06 12.12
CA ALA A 15 -3.40 22.03 10.82
C ALA A 15 -1.86 22.02 10.94
N SER A 16 -1.29 22.58 12.03
CA SER A 16 0.15 22.54 12.30
C SER A 16 0.62 21.20 12.84
N ASP A 17 -0.24 20.48 13.59
CA ASP A 17 0.12 19.22 14.25
C ASP A 17 0.16 18.01 13.30
N TYR A 18 -0.39 18.14 12.08
CA TYR A 18 -0.38 17.06 11.08
C TYR A 18 0.69 17.22 10.00
N ARG A 19 1.31 18.40 9.87
CA ARG A 19 2.37 18.66 8.89
C ARG A 19 3.74 18.55 9.55
N MET A 20 4.43 17.47 9.30
CA MET A 20 5.75 17.18 9.81
C MET A 20 6.81 17.63 8.81
N LEU A 21 7.99 17.99 9.31
CA LEU A 21 9.17 18.22 8.49
C LEU A 21 10.13 17.06 8.69
N GLY A 22 10.34 16.29 7.64
CA GLY A 22 11.27 15.17 7.63
C GLY A 22 12.58 15.53 6.91
N SER A 23 13.62 14.77 7.20
CA SER A 23 14.92 14.83 6.53
C SER A 23 15.14 13.56 5.72
N VAL A 24 15.56 13.70 4.47
CA VAL A 24 15.92 12.57 3.61
C VAL A 24 17.14 11.87 4.18
N LEU A 25 17.02 10.57 4.43
CA LEU A 25 18.12 9.70 4.83
C LEU A 25 18.82 9.12 3.61
N ASN A 26 18.02 8.66 2.64
CA ASN A 26 18.49 8.01 1.44
C ASN A 26 17.46 8.16 0.31
N ASN A 27 17.91 8.11 -0.93
CA ASN A 27 17.06 8.12 -2.12
C ASN A 27 17.72 7.30 -3.22
N GLU A 28 17.30 6.07 -3.38
CA GLU A 28 17.91 5.09 -4.27
C GLU A 28 17.01 4.76 -5.46
N PRO A 29 17.54 4.71 -6.68
CA PRO A 29 16.78 4.23 -7.82
C PRO A 29 16.43 2.75 -7.67
N GLN A 30 15.19 2.40 -7.99
CA GLN A 30 14.71 1.03 -8.15
C GLN A 30 14.02 0.92 -9.52
N GLY A 31 14.79 0.67 -10.55
CA GLY A 31 14.33 0.71 -11.93
C GLY A 31 13.86 2.10 -12.34
N LEU A 32 12.58 2.20 -12.73
CA LEU A 32 11.95 3.50 -13.08
C LEU A 32 11.36 4.23 -11.87
N MET A 33 11.51 3.72 -10.66
CA MET A 33 11.05 4.35 -9.41
C MET A 33 12.24 4.77 -8.55
N ALA A 34 11.98 5.55 -7.52
CA ALA A 34 12.93 5.85 -6.45
C ALA A 34 12.38 5.34 -5.11
N ARG A 35 13.26 4.75 -4.30
CA ARG A 35 13.04 4.46 -2.90
C ARG A 35 13.54 5.62 -2.07
N LEU A 36 12.63 6.46 -1.62
CA LEU A 36 12.91 7.60 -0.76
C LEU A 36 12.73 7.20 0.70
N GLU A 37 13.80 7.28 1.50
CA GLU A 37 13.77 7.07 2.95
C GLU A 37 13.88 8.41 3.66
N VAL A 38 12.93 8.67 4.57
CA VAL A 38 12.82 9.94 5.29
C VAL A 38 12.74 9.67 6.79
N GLU A 39 13.55 10.38 7.58
CA GLU A 39 13.36 10.48 9.03
C GLU A 39 12.27 11.53 9.28
N VAL A 40 11.15 11.12 9.89
CA VAL A 40 9.99 11.98 10.15
C VAL A 40 9.72 12.02 11.66
N PRO A 41 10.28 13.01 12.39
CA PRO A 41 10.01 13.18 13.82
C PRO A 41 8.51 13.34 14.08
N GLY A 42 7.97 12.57 15.03
CA GLY A 42 6.54 12.58 15.34
C GLY A 42 5.68 11.68 14.44
N TRP A 43 6.29 10.92 13.53
CA TRP A 43 5.57 9.95 12.71
C TRP A 43 4.78 8.95 13.57
N ARG A 44 3.51 8.77 13.22
CA ARG A 44 2.67 7.73 13.82
C ARG A 44 2.72 6.50 12.93
N SER A 45 2.76 5.32 13.54
CA SER A 45 2.80 4.08 12.79
C SER A 45 1.64 3.96 11.80
N ALA A 46 1.97 3.70 10.54
CA ALA A 46 0.99 3.55 9.48
C ALA A 46 0.37 2.15 9.45
N GLU A 47 -0.90 2.07 9.06
CA GLU A 47 -1.51 0.82 8.59
C GLU A 47 -1.11 0.55 7.14
N PRO A 48 -0.87 -0.71 6.74
CA PRO A 48 -0.57 -1.04 5.35
C PRO A 48 -1.67 -0.57 4.40
N GLY A 49 -1.28 0.10 3.32
CA GLY A 49 -2.23 0.70 2.37
C GLY A 49 -2.53 2.17 2.66
N GLN A 50 -2.17 2.70 3.82
CA GLN A 50 -2.18 4.14 4.06
C GLN A 50 -1.10 4.85 3.25
N PHE A 51 -1.27 6.15 3.06
CA PHE A 51 -0.38 7.01 2.29
C PHE A 51 0.02 8.26 3.10
N ALA A 52 0.99 9.00 2.59
CA ALA A 52 1.30 10.34 3.05
C ALA A 52 1.27 11.33 1.88
N LEU A 53 0.99 12.60 2.18
CA LEU A 53 1.24 13.69 1.25
C LEU A 53 2.68 14.17 1.43
N LEU A 54 3.46 14.11 0.36
CA LEU A 54 4.87 14.52 0.33
C LEU A 54 5.07 15.74 -0.55
N GLN A 55 5.92 16.67 -0.10
CA GLN A 55 6.36 17.82 -0.87
C GLN A 55 7.82 18.13 -0.54
N ALA A 56 8.68 18.22 -1.56
CA ALA A 56 10.07 18.63 -1.35
C ALA A 56 10.11 20.01 -0.69
N GLY A 57 11.05 20.22 0.23
CA GLY A 57 11.16 21.51 0.97
C GLY A 57 11.36 22.72 0.07
N SER A 58 12.01 22.53 -1.08
CA SER A 58 12.24 23.55 -2.12
C SER A 58 11.25 23.48 -3.28
N SER A 59 10.18 22.69 -3.18
CA SER A 59 9.23 22.46 -4.27
C SER A 59 8.54 23.74 -4.73
N ARG A 60 8.39 23.87 -6.05
CA ARG A 60 7.56 24.89 -6.71
C ARG A 60 6.14 24.42 -6.96
N CYS A 61 5.85 23.13 -6.75
CA CYS A 61 4.53 22.56 -6.91
C CYS A 61 3.62 23.01 -5.77
N PHE A 62 2.44 23.54 -6.10
CA PHE A 62 1.46 23.99 -5.10
C PHE A 62 0.91 22.84 -4.24
N LEU A 63 0.61 21.70 -4.86
CA LEU A 63 0.06 20.55 -4.15
C LEU A 63 1.17 19.57 -3.77
N ALA A 64 1.03 18.93 -2.61
CA ALA A 64 1.81 17.76 -2.24
C ALA A 64 1.40 16.52 -3.05
N ARG A 65 2.18 15.45 -3.02
CA ARG A 65 1.97 14.20 -3.74
C ARG A 65 1.53 13.11 -2.77
N ALA A 66 0.40 12.47 -3.05
CA ALA A 66 -0.04 11.29 -2.33
C ALA A 66 0.84 10.10 -2.73
N VAL A 67 1.54 9.52 -1.76
CA VAL A 67 2.45 8.39 -1.95
C VAL A 67 2.19 7.35 -0.87
N SER A 68 1.98 6.09 -1.26
CA SER A 68 1.78 4.99 -0.32
C SER A 68 2.99 4.80 0.59
N VAL A 69 2.74 4.54 1.87
CA VAL A 69 3.79 4.12 2.80
C VAL A 69 4.24 2.72 2.42
N ALA A 70 5.51 2.60 2.03
CA ALA A 70 6.07 1.32 1.57
C ALA A 70 6.66 0.50 2.71
N ASP A 71 7.31 1.14 3.67
CA ASP A 71 7.87 0.49 4.87
C ASP A 71 8.10 1.53 5.96
N GLU A 72 8.24 1.07 7.21
CA GLU A 72 8.58 1.94 8.34
C GLU A 72 9.30 1.21 9.47
N VAL A 73 10.25 1.90 10.08
CA VAL A 73 10.93 1.48 11.33
C VAL A 73 11.04 2.69 12.25
N GLY A 74 10.14 2.79 13.23
CA GLY A 74 10.06 3.98 14.09
C GLY A 74 9.73 5.24 13.29
N ALA A 75 10.57 6.27 13.38
CA ALA A 75 10.42 7.52 12.64
C ALA A 75 10.96 7.46 11.20
N ARG A 76 11.66 6.39 10.81
CA ARG A 76 12.15 6.18 9.45
C ARG A 76 11.04 5.59 8.60
N VAL A 77 10.68 6.29 7.54
CA VAL A 77 9.59 5.92 6.62
C VAL A 77 10.14 5.82 5.21
N SER A 78 9.78 4.74 4.51
CA SER A 78 10.16 4.51 3.12
C SER A 78 8.97 4.68 2.18
N PHE A 79 9.23 5.30 1.04
CA PHE A 79 8.26 5.53 -0.02
C PHE A 79 8.84 5.03 -1.36
N LEU A 80 8.01 4.37 -2.18
CA LEU A 80 8.37 4.05 -3.57
C LEU A 80 7.65 5.03 -4.49
N ILE A 81 8.41 5.82 -5.25
CA ILE A 81 7.90 6.96 -6.01
C ILE A 81 8.22 6.79 -7.49
N ALA A 82 7.15 6.79 -8.33
CA ALA A 82 7.31 6.85 -9.77
C ALA A 82 7.39 8.33 -10.24
N PRO A 83 8.38 8.74 -11.04
CA PRO A 83 8.58 10.13 -11.47
C PRO A 83 7.64 10.54 -12.62
N VAL A 84 6.31 10.41 -12.40
CA VAL A 84 5.28 10.62 -13.42
C VAL A 84 4.94 12.09 -13.68
N GLY A 85 5.21 12.98 -12.71
CA GLY A 85 4.92 14.41 -12.79
C GLY A 85 6.04 15.26 -12.19
N GLU A 86 5.93 16.59 -12.26
CA GLU A 86 6.94 17.52 -11.74
C GLU A 86 7.25 17.26 -10.27
N GLY A 87 6.24 17.27 -9.38
CA GLY A 87 6.47 17.10 -7.95
C GLY A 87 6.99 15.70 -7.57
N THR A 88 6.65 14.63 -8.32
CA THR A 88 7.27 13.32 -8.09
C THR A 88 8.71 13.27 -8.60
N ARG A 89 9.02 13.98 -9.70
CA ARG A 89 10.42 14.13 -10.15
C ARG A 89 11.26 14.92 -9.16
N GLU A 90 10.71 15.99 -8.54
CA GLU A 90 11.39 16.72 -7.46
C GLU A 90 11.70 15.78 -6.28
N LEU A 91 10.75 14.96 -5.84
CA LEU A 91 10.96 13.99 -4.76
C LEU A 91 12.02 12.93 -5.11
N CYS A 92 12.00 12.42 -6.35
CA CYS A 92 12.99 11.45 -6.82
C CYS A 92 14.41 12.06 -6.98
N ALA A 93 14.54 13.39 -7.05
CA ALA A 93 15.82 14.09 -7.19
C ALA A 93 16.43 14.56 -5.85
N LEU A 94 15.76 14.34 -4.73
CA LEU A 94 16.24 14.70 -3.40
C LEU A 94 17.47 13.88 -3.00
N ASN A 95 18.35 14.49 -2.24
CA ASN A 95 19.56 13.89 -1.71
C ASN A 95 19.50 13.75 -0.18
N GLY A 96 20.37 12.95 0.40
CA GLY A 96 20.50 12.86 1.86
C GLY A 96 20.70 14.24 2.49
N GLY A 97 19.90 14.55 3.53
CA GLY A 97 19.88 15.84 4.22
C GLY A 97 18.86 16.83 3.68
N ASP A 98 18.30 16.64 2.48
CA ASP A 98 17.23 17.50 1.98
C ASP A 98 15.95 17.35 2.83
N MET A 99 15.14 18.40 2.85
CA MET A 99 13.93 18.45 3.66
C MET A 99 12.69 18.08 2.85
N VAL A 100 11.78 17.35 3.49
CA VAL A 100 10.48 16.94 2.92
C VAL A 100 9.36 17.30 3.89
N TRP A 101 8.36 18.00 3.40
CA TRP A 101 7.11 18.16 4.12
C TRP A 101 6.28 16.88 3.99
N VAL A 102 5.79 16.39 5.13
CA VAL A 102 5.03 15.15 5.23
C VAL A 102 3.73 15.41 5.98
N VAL A 103 2.61 14.98 5.42
CA VAL A 103 1.31 14.92 6.11
C VAL A 103 0.84 13.47 6.06
N GLY A 104 0.74 12.83 7.22
CA GLY A 104 0.36 11.41 7.27
C GLY A 104 0.61 10.77 8.64
N PRO A 105 0.32 9.45 8.76
CA PRO A 105 -0.33 8.61 7.74
C PRO A 105 -1.81 8.98 7.55
N LEU A 106 -2.32 8.81 6.32
CA LEU A 106 -3.66 9.19 5.89
C LEU A 106 -4.44 8.01 5.30
N GLY A 107 -5.76 8.09 5.35
CA GLY A 107 -6.66 7.08 4.78
C GLY A 107 -6.83 5.85 5.65
N ARG A 108 -7.45 4.80 5.06
CA ARG A 108 -7.69 3.49 5.68
C ARG A 108 -6.87 2.42 4.99
N GLY A 109 -6.24 1.54 5.76
CA GLY A 109 -5.40 0.47 5.27
C GLY A 109 -6.13 -0.82 4.98
N PHE A 110 -5.34 -1.85 4.61
CA PHE A 110 -5.80 -3.22 4.44
C PHE A 110 -6.15 -3.86 5.79
N ASP A 111 -7.17 -4.70 5.80
CA ASP A 111 -7.51 -5.54 6.95
C ASP A 111 -6.51 -6.70 7.07
N VAL A 112 -5.45 -6.48 7.83
CA VAL A 112 -4.38 -7.47 8.06
C VAL A 112 -4.92 -8.72 8.74
N ASP A 113 -5.89 -8.59 9.64
CA ASP A 113 -6.46 -9.73 10.35
C ASP A 113 -7.26 -10.63 9.41
N ALA A 114 -8.06 -10.05 8.51
CA ALA A 114 -8.77 -10.81 7.50
C ALA A 114 -7.83 -11.56 6.54
N LEU A 115 -6.65 -10.99 6.25
CA LEU A 115 -5.64 -11.63 5.41
C LEU A 115 -4.87 -12.75 6.13
N VAL A 116 -4.67 -12.66 7.46
CA VAL A 116 -3.84 -13.60 8.24
C VAL A 116 -4.66 -14.72 8.87
N ILE A 117 -5.89 -14.44 9.35
CA ILE A 117 -6.71 -15.37 10.15
C ILE A 117 -7.58 -16.25 9.26
N SER A 118 -7.68 -15.97 7.97
CA SER A 118 -8.54 -16.72 7.05
C SER A 118 -8.09 -18.20 6.91
N ARG A 119 -9.06 -19.09 6.59
CA ARG A 119 -8.75 -20.48 6.24
C ARG A 119 -8.12 -20.64 4.85
N GLY A 120 -8.17 -19.59 4.02
CA GLY A 120 -7.52 -19.52 2.73
C GLY A 120 -6.11 -18.94 2.84
N ARG A 121 -5.43 -18.87 1.72
CA ARG A 121 -4.14 -18.17 1.62
C ARG A 121 -4.35 -16.69 1.31
N ALA A 122 -3.35 -15.88 1.60
CA ALA A 122 -3.30 -14.50 1.16
C ALA A 122 -2.69 -14.41 -0.24
N VAL A 123 -3.29 -13.61 -1.10
CA VAL A 123 -2.79 -13.33 -2.46
C VAL A 123 -2.61 -11.83 -2.61
N ILE A 124 -1.41 -11.39 -2.95
CA ILE A 124 -1.10 -10.00 -3.26
C ILE A 124 -1.00 -9.87 -4.77
N VAL A 125 -1.71 -8.91 -5.36
CA VAL A 125 -1.69 -8.62 -6.81
C VAL A 125 -1.29 -7.18 -7.02
N ALA A 126 -0.14 -6.94 -7.62
CA ALA A 126 0.37 -5.59 -7.86
C ALA A 126 0.71 -5.34 -9.33
N GLY A 127 0.45 -4.12 -9.81
CA GLY A 127 0.83 -3.68 -11.15
C GLY A 127 1.59 -2.36 -11.14
N GLY A 128 2.79 -2.35 -11.74
CA GLY A 128 3.62 -1.16 -11.82
C GLY A 128 3.87 -0.50 -10.47
N ALA A 129 3.54 0.80 -10.33
CA ALA A 129 3.70 1.55 -9.09
C ALA A 129 2.83 1.03 -7.93
N GLY A 130 1.77 0.26 -8.22
CA GLY A 130 0.94 -0.39 -7.21
C GLY A 130 1.67 -1.41 -6.34
N VAL A 131 2.94 -1.69 -6.58
CA VAL A 131 3.79 -2.47 -5.67
C VAL A 131 4.04 -1.75 -4.34
N ALA A 132 3.93 -0.43 -4.31
CA ALA A 132 4.37 0.43 -3.20
C ALA A 132 3.76 0.09 -1.81
N PRO A 133 2.46 -0.21 -1.63
CA PRO A 133 1.90 -0.47 -0.29
C PRO A 133 2.22 -1.87 0.26
N PHE A 134 2.72 -2.79 -0.55
CA PHE A 134 2.80 -4.21 -0.19
C PHE A 134 4.02 -4.63 0.64
N PRO A 135 5.18 -3.97 0.61
CA PRO A 135 6.24 -4.28 1.57
C PRO A 135 5.76 -4.13 3.01
N LEU A 136 5.11 -3.00 3.36
CA LEU A 136 4.55 -2.77 4.69
C LEU A 136 3.45 -3.79 5.03
N LEU A 137 2.56 -4.11 4.07
CA LEU A 137 1.52 -5.13 4.28
C LEU A 137 2.13 -6.48 4.64
N LEU A 138 3.11 -6.94 3.88
CA LEU A 138 3.75 -8.23 4.10
C LEU A 138 4.50 -8.29 5.44
N ALA A 139 5.21 -7.20 5.80
CA ALA A 139 5.86 -7.07 7.10
C ALA A 139 4.87 -7.14 8.26
N ARG A 140 3.70 -6.46 8.14
CA ARG A 140 2.64 -6.52 9.16
C ARG A 140 1.99 -7.89 9.24
N MET A 141 1.75 -8.55 8.12
CA MET A 141 1.24 -9.92 8.08
C MET A 141 2.19 -10.90 8.79
N ALA A 142 3.50 -10.80 8.53
CA ALA A 142 4.51 -11.61 9.20
C ALA A 142 4.53 -11.40 10.73
N ARG A 143 4.47 -10.14 11.17
CA ARG A 143 4.40 -9.81 12.60
C ARG A 143 3.12 -10.33 13.25
N ARG A 144 1.98 -10.17 12.58
CA ARG A 144 0.67 -10.62 13.08
C ARG A 144 0.58 -12.13 13.16
N HIS A 145 1.03 -12.82 12.12
CA HIS A 145 1.11 -14.28 12.11
C HIS A 145 1.98 -14.80 13.28
N ARG A 146 3.17 -14.22 13.46
CA ARG A 146 4.04 -14.57 14.59
C ARG A 146 3.35 -14.37 15.93
N ALA A 147 2.69 -13.24 16.15
CA ALA A 147 1.98 -12.93 17.39
C ALA A 147 0.86 -13.93 17.70
N LEU A 148 0.20 -14.46 16.67
CA LEU A 148 -0.91 -15.42 16.82
C LEU A 148 -0.42 -16.87 17.05
N PHE A 149 0.69 -17.27 16.40
CA PHE A 149 1.10 -18.67 16.31
C PHE A 149 2.44 -18.98 16.98
N SER A 150 3.20 -17.97 17.47
CA SER A 150 4.40 -18.16 18.31
C SER A 150 4.02 -18.19 19.79
N ARG A 151 3.11 -19.08 20.21
CA ARG A 151 3.00 -19.43 21.64
C ARG A 151 4.15 -20.34 22.03
N PRO A 152 4.73 -20.18 23.24
CA PRO A 152 5.72 -21.12 23.74
C PRO A 152 5.08 -22.52 23.76
N VAL A 153 5.83 -23.50 23.24
CA VAL A 153 5.48 -24.91 23.32
C VAL A 153 5.49 -25.29 24.81
N GLY A 154 4.31 -25.21 25.42
CA GLY A 154 4.01 -25.61 26.79
C GLY A 154 2.85 -26.58 26.75
N GLU A 155 3.20 -27.87 26.82
CA GLU A 155 2.44 -28.99 27.40
C GLU A 155 1.07 -29.33 26.81
N GLY A 156 1.06 -30.41 26.04
CA GLY A 156 -0.11 -31.28 25.76
C GLY A 156 -0.10 -31.83 24.34
N PRO A 157 -0.33 -33.14 24.16
CA PRO A 157 -0.58 -33.76 22.84
C PRO A 157 -1.95 -33.27 22.35
N GLY A 158 -1.98 -32.25 21.46
CA GLY A 158 -3.22 -31.69 20.89
C GLY A 158 -3.22 -30.19 20.74
N GLY A 159 -2.08 -29.49 20.93
CA GLY A 159 -1.97 -28.06 20.63
C GLY A 159 -2.23 -27.77 19.14
N PRO A 160 -2.82 -26.61 18.79
CA PRO A 160 -3.06 -26.27 17.39
C PRO A 160 -1.73 -26.34 16.65
N GLN A 161 -1.65 -27.20 15.62
CA GLN A 161 -0.53 -27.24 14.70
C GLN A 161 -0.29 -25.80 14.22
N ALA A 162 0.95 -25.32 14.31
CA ALA A 162 1.33 -24.02 13.79
C ALA A 162 0.88 -23.93 12.33
N SER A 163 -0.23 -23.23 12.09
CA SER A 163 -0.74 -23.04 10.72
C SER A 163 0.24 -22.14 10.00
N THR A 164 0.89 -22.65 8.97
CA THR A 164 1.79 -21.85 8.14
C THR A 164 0.91 -21.04 7.20
N LEU A 165 0.95 -19.70 7.32
CA LEU A 165 0.26 -18.82 6.37
C LEU A 165 0.99 -18.86 5.02
N GLU A 166 0.28 -19.28 3.98
CA GLU A 166 0.75 -19.20 2.60
C GLU A 166 0.43 -17.81 2.03
N VAL A 167 1.42 -17.12 1.52
CA VAL A 167 1.28 -15.83 0.83
C VAL A 167 1.80 -15.96 -0.59
N LEU A 168 0.92 -15.73 -1.56
CA LEU A 168 1.27 -15.67 -2.97
C LEU A 168 1.32 -14.22 -3.42
N VAL A 169 2.45 -13.78 -3.96
CA VAL A 169 2.66 -12.42 -4.48
C VAL A 169 2.76 -12.50 -5.99
N LEU A 170 1.83 -11.87 -6.69
CA LEU A 170 1.75 -11.80 -8.14
C LEU A 170 2.00 -10.36 -8.59
N LEU A 171 3.03 -10.15 -9.40
CA LEU A 171 3.46 -8.83 -9.83
C LEU A 171 3.39 -8.72 -11.36
N GLY A 172 2.86 -7.61 -11.86
CA GLY A 172 2.80 -7.32 -13.29
C GLY A 172 3.55 -6.05 -13.64
N PHE A 173 4.42 -6.12 -14.64
CA PHE A 173 5.19 -4.99 -15.15
C PHE A 173 5.22 -5.01 -16.68
N ARG A 174 5.35 -3.82 -17.29
CA ARG A 174 5.46 -3.72 -18.74
C ARG A 174 6.79 -4.28 -19.28
N ASP A 175 7.85 -4.05 -18.51
CA ASP A 175 9.21 -4.44 -18.89
C ASP A 175 10.05 -4.79 -17.64
N ALA A 176 11.24 -5.32 -17.88
CA ALA A 176 12.14 -5.75 -16.84
C ALA A 176 12.70 -4.60 -15.99
N LEU A 177 12.83 -3.39 -16.54
CA LEU A 177 13.31 -2.23 -15.80
C LEU A 177 12.26 -1.77 -14.78
N GLN A 178 10.97 -1.78 -15.15
CA GLN A 178 9.90 -1.53 -14.20
C GLN A 178 9.84 -2.60 -13.09
N ALA A 179 10.16 -3.85 -13.40
CA ALA A 179 10.14 -4.95 -12.43
C ALA A 179 11.16 -4.76 -11.29
N GLU A 180 12.19 -3.93 -11.45
CA GLU A 180 13.13 -3.58 -10.39
C GLU A 180 12.45 -2.83 -9.22
N ALA A 181 11.31 -2.18 -9.44
CA ALA A 181 10.48 -1.59 -8.38
C ALA A 181 10.00 -2.62 -7.34
N SER A 182 10.04 -3.91 -7.66
CA SER A 182 9.70 -5.01 -6.73
C SER A 182 10.82 -5.36 -5.73
N THR A 183 11.99 -4.74 -5.81
CA THR A 183 13.17 -5.11 -5.00
C THR A 183 12.86 -5.07 -3.50
N LEU A 184 12.33 -3.95 -2.98
CA LEU A 184 11.96 -3.83 -1.57
C LEU A 184 10.94 -4.92 -1.15
N LEU A 185 9.93 -5.19 -1.98
CA LEU A 185 8.93 -6.22 -1.67
C LEU A 185 9.55 -7.62 -1.61
N ARG A 186 10.51 -7.93 -2.49
CA ARG A 186 11.22 -9.22 -2.49
C ARG A 186 12.12 -9.38 -1.26
N GLU A 187 12.79 -8.30 -0.84
CA GLU A 187 13.58 -8.28 0.41
C GLU A 187 12.69 -8.57 1.62
N VAL A 188 11.55 -7.87 1.73
CA VAL A 188 10.58 -8.08 2.81
C VAL A 188 9.96 -9.49 2.74
N ALA A 189 9.71 -10.04 1.54
CA ALA A 189 9.21 -11.40 1.37
C ALA A 189 10.20 -12.45 1.89
N ALA A 190 11.50 -12.27 1.64
CA ALA A 190 12.54 -13.15 2.18
C ALA A 190 12.55 -13.12 3.71
N LEU A 191 12.54 -11.93 4.33
CA LEU A 191 12.46 -11.76 5.79
C LEU A 191 11.17 -12.34 6.39
N ALA A 192 10.04 -12.22 5.69
CA ALA A 192 8.78 -12.81 6.10
C ALA A 192 8.84 -14.34 6.11
N CYS A 193 9.54 -14.95 5.14
CA CYS A 193 9.78 -16.39 5.11
C CYS A 193 10.63 -16.87 6.31
N GLU A 194 11.68 -16.13 6.66
CA GLU A 194 12.47 -16.40 7.87
C GLU A 194 11.62 -16.31 9.15
N SER A 195 10.55 -15.54 9.09
CA SER A 195 9.59 -15.34 10.17
C SER A 195 8.46 -16.40 10.22
N GLY A 196 8.52 -17.44 9.38
CA GLY A 196 7.60 -18.57 9.38
C GLY A 196 6.43 -18.46 8.40
N LEU A 197 6.38 -17.44 7.52
CA LEU A 197 5.44 -17.41 6.39
C LEU A 197 5.97 -18.26 5.23
N ARG A 198 5.06 -18.77 4.40
CA ARG A 198 5.42 -19.33 3.09
C ARG A 198 5.12 -18.30 2.01
N CYS A 199 6.12 -17.51 1.63
CA CYS A 199 5.98 -16.51 0.59
C CYS A 199 6.48 -17.05 -0.76
N ARG A 200 5.65 -16.90 -1.80
CA ARG A 200 6.02 -17.17 -3.19
C ARG A 200 5.78 -15.91 -4.01
N VAL A 201 6.79 -15.45 -4.73
CA VAL A 201 6.71 -14.27 -5.58
C VAL A 201 6.83 -14.70 -7.05
N GLU A 202 5.84 -14.34 -7.87
CA GLU A 202 5.86 -14.53 -9.31
C GLU A 202 5.71 -13.18 -10.01
N VAL A 203 6.40 -13.03 -11.14
CA VAL A 203 6.44 -11.79 -11.92
C VAL A 203 6.05 -12.08 -13.36
N ALA A 204 5.04 -11.38 -13.84
CA ALA A 204 4.64 -11.31 -15.24
C ALA A 204 5.26 -10.07 -15.89
N ILE A 205 5.80 -10.21 -17.09
CA ILE A 205 6.37 -9.12 -17.89
C ILE A 205 5.71 -9.11 -19.27
N GLU A 206 5.19 -7.95 -19.65
CA GLU A 206 4.34 -7.83 -20.84
C GLU A 206 5.11 -7.67 -22.16
N ASP A 207 6.40 -7.23 -22.12
CA ASP A 207 7.20 -6.94 -23.33
C ASP A 207 7.65 -8.18 -24.11
N GLY A 208 7.59 -9.35 -23.52
CA GLY A 208 8.02 -10.60 -24.15
C GLY A 208 9.54 -10.71 -24.43
N LEU A 209 10.37 -9.76 -23.99
CA LEU A 209 11.81 -9.75 -24.30
C LEU A 209 12.62 -10.76 -23.48
N ARG A 210 12.12 -11.17 -22.32
CA ARG A 210 12.79 -12.10 -21.39
C ARG A 210 12.02 -13.40 -21.14
N GLY A 211 11.02 -13.68 -21.97
CA GLY A 211 10.14 -14.84 -21.85
C GLY A 211 8.81 -14.59 -22.56
N PRO A 212 7.81 -15.49 -22.43
CA PRO A 212 6.49 -15.24 -22.97
C PRO A 212 5.90 -13.95 -22.39
N ALA A 213 5.30 -13.11 -23.23
CA ALA A 213 4.52 -11.96 -22.78
C ALA A 213 3.38 -12.44 -21.90
N GLU A 214 3.30 -11.97 -20.67
CA GLU A 214 2.33 -12.42 -19.69
C GLU A 214 1.84 -11.24 -18.84
N LYS A 215 0.56 -11.22 -18.49
CA LYS A 215 -0.04 -10.24 -17.59
C LYS A 215 -0.20 -10.84 -16.18
N VAL A 216 -0.26 -9.99 -15.18
CA VAL A 216 -0.52 -10.43 -13.80
C VAL A 216 -1.88 -11.14 -13.66
N THR A 217 -2.86 -10.80 -14.52
CA THR A 217 -4.16 -11.47 -14.60
C THR A 217 -4.04 -12.92 -15.03
N ASP A 218 -3.09 -13.26 -15.91
CA ASP A 218 -2.85 -14.64 -16.34
C ASP A 218 -2.27 -15.48 -15.19
N LEU A 219 -1.36 -14.88 -14.40
CA LEU A 219 -0.89 -15.48 -13.16
C LEU A 219 -2.04 -15.69 -12.17
N LEU A 220 -2.91 -14.69 -12.00
CA LEU A 220 -4.05 -14.78 -11.08
C LEU A 220 -5.02 -15.89 -11.50
N ILE A 221 -5.40 -15.99 -12.77
CA ILE A 221 -6.27 -17.05 -13.31
C ILE A 221 -5.68 -18.44 -12.99
N ARG A 222 -4.36 -18.60 -13.16
CA ARG A 222 -3.66 -19.86 -12.94
C ARG A 222 -3.65 -20.27 -11.47
N HIS A 223 -3.60 -19.31 -10.56
CA HIS A 223 -3.34 -19.59 -9.15
C HIS A 223 -4.52 -19.37 -8.21
N LEU A 224 -5.51 -18.54 -8.56
CA LEU A 224 -6.60 -18.18 -7.66
C LEU A 224 -7.45 -19.41 -7.27
N ARG A 225 -7.70 -19.57 -5.97
CA ARG A 225 -8.51 -20.64 -5.39
C ARG A 225 -9.69 -20.07 -4.62
N SER A 226 -10.76 -20.87 -4.50
CA SER A 226 -11.86 -20.55 -3.59
C SER A 226 -11.34 -20.32 -2.17
N GLY A 227 -11.89 -19.33 -1.50
CA GLY A 227 -11.51 -18.95 -0.14
C GLY A 227 -10.26 -18.07 -0.04
N ASP A 228 -9.55 -17.77 -1.13
CA ASP A 228 -8.40 -16.85 -1.11
C ASP A 228 -8.81 -15.43 -0.66
N ARG A 229 -7.88 -14.75 -0.02
CA ARG A 229 -7.99 -13.36 0.39
C ARG A 229 -7.01 -12.53 -0.43
N VAL A 230 -7.52 -11.60 -1.23
CA VAL A 230 -6.74 -10.91 -2.26
C VAL A 230 -6.56 -9.44 -1.91
N ALA A 231 -5.32 -8.95 -1.87
CA ALA A 231 -4.98 -7.54 -1.75
C ALA A 231 -4.45 -7.03 -3.08
N VAL A 232 -5.05 -5.98 -3.62
CA VAL A 232 -4.81 -5.50 -4.99
C VAL A 232 -4.41 -4.03 -4.99
N CYS A 233 -3.39 -3.66 -5.77
CA CYS A 233 -3.07 -2.28 -6.08
C CYS A 233 -2.43 -2.19 -7.48
N GLY A 234 -2.87 -1.23 -8.28
CA GLY A 234 -2.35 -0.98 -9.61
C GLY A 234 -3.34 -0.21 -10.48
N PRO A 235 -3.07 -0.09 -11.79
CA PRO A 235 -3.90 0.66 -12.72
C PRO A 235 -5.35 0.20 -12.74
N THR A 236 -6.30 1.12 -12.90
CA THR A 236 -7.75 0.83 -12.92
C THR A 236 -8.13 -0.33 -13.85
N PRO A 237 -7.65 -0.41 -15.11
CA PRO A 237 -8.01 -1.55 -15.99
C PRO A 237 -7.51 -2.91 -15.44
N MET A 238 -6.37 -2.93 -14.72
CA MET A 238 -5.90 -4.14 -14.05
C MET A 238 -6.82 -4.49 -12.88
N ALA A 239 -7.19 -3.52 -12.06
CA ALA A 239 -8.07 -3.72 -10.91
C ALA A 239 -9.43 -4.29 -11.32
N GLU A 240 -10.05 -3.74 -12.37
CA GLU A 240 -11.32 -4.23 -12.96
C GLU A 240 -11.19 -5.68 -13.44
N ALA A 241 -10.13 -6.00 -14.18
CA ALA A 241 -9.88 -7.35 -14.65
C ALA A 241 -9.64 -8.34 -13.48
N VAL A 242 -8.86 -7.94 -12.47
CA VAL A 242 -8.64 -8.72 -11.25
C VAL A 242 -9.95 -8.95 -10.51
N TRP A 243 -10.81 -7.91 -10.38
CA TRP A 243 -12.12 -8.07 -9.76
C TRP A 243 -12.99 -9.09 -10.50
N SER A 244 -13.08 -9.01 -11.83
CA SER A 244 -13.86 -9.96 -12.65
C SER A 244 -13.42 -11.41 -12.42
N ILE A 245 -12.10 -11.64 -12.22
CA ILE A 245 -11.55 -12.97 -11.91
C ILE A 245 -11.94 -13.38 -10.47
N CYS A 246 -11.79 -12.49 -9.50
CA CYS A 246 -12.13 -12.76 -8.10
C CYS A 246 -13.61 -13.06 -7.91
N ALA A 247 -14.49 -12.26 -8.51
CA ALA A 247 -15.95 -12.42 -8.42
C ALA A 247 -16.45 -13.74 -9.05
N SER A 248 -15.68 -14.34 -9.97
CA SER A 248 -16.00 -15.64 -10.57
C SER A 248 -15.73 -16.85 -9.64
N LYS A 249 -15.09 -16.66 -8.50
CA LYS A 249 -14.70 -17.71 -7.57
C LYS A 249 -15.47 -17.60 -6.25
N PRO A 250 -16.05 -18.68 -5.73
CA PRO A 250 -16.77 -18.64 -4.46
C PRO A 250 -15.81 -18.35 -3.29
N ASP A 251 -16.33 -17.63 -2.29
CA ASP A 251 -15.65 -17.32 -1.03
C ASP A 251 -14.34 -16.52 -1.16
N VAL A 252 -14.02 -15.97 -2.34
CA VAL A 252 -12.91 -15.04 -2.52
C VAL A 252 -13.34 -13.66 -2.02
N ARG A 253 -12.50 -13.03 -1.19
CA ARG A 253 -12.65 -11.61 -0.83
C ARG A 253 -11.44 -10.83 -1.30
N ALA A 254 -11.69 -9.69 -1.91
CA ALA A 254 -10.64 -8.85 -2.47
C ALA A 254 -10.74 -7.41 -1.97
N TRP A 255 -9.60 -6.85 -1.57
CA TRP A 255 -9.43 -5.45 -1.16
C TRP A 255 -8.59 -4.74 -2.21
N PHE A 256 -9.05 -3.58 -2.65
CA PHE A 256 -8.41 -2.77 -3.69
C PHE A 256 -7.93 -1.44 -3.10
N SER A 257 -6.62 -1.19 -3.18
CA SER A 257 -6.07 0.14 -2.94
C SER A 257 -6.19 0.96 -4.21
N LEU A 258 -7.07 1.95 -4.20
CA LEU A 258 -7.39 2.76 -5.36
C LEU A 258 -6.48 3.98 -5.45
N GLU A 259 -6.10 4.33 -6.68
CA GLU A 259 -5.34 5.53 -7.00
C GLU A 259 -6.26 6.58 -7.61
N THR A 260 -6.18 7.81 -7.11
CA THR A 260 -6.88 8.97 -7.68
C THR A 260 -6.12 10.26 -7.41
N GLY A 261 -6.45 11.32 -8.14
CA GLY A 261 -5.91 12.65 -7.85
C GLY A 261 -6.33 13.13 -6.47
N MET A 262 -5.37 13.50 -5.62
CA MET A 262 -5.62 13.99 -4.28
C MET A 262 -4.99 15.37 -4.10
N ALA A 263 -5.79 16.34 -3.59
CA ALA A 263 -5.30 17.67 -3.24
C ALA A 263 -5.10 17.81 -1.73
N CYS A 264 -6.16 17.70 -0.93
CA CYS A 264 -6.08 17.92 0.51
C CYS A 264 -5.67 16.68 1.32
N GLY A 265 -5.94 15.46 0.84
CA GLY A 265 -5.65 14.20 1.52
C GLY A 265 -6.50 13.89 2.76
N VAL A 266 -7.34 14.80 3.22
CA VAL A 266 -8.10 14.73 4.49
C VAL A 266 -9.63 14.73 4.32
N GLY A 267 -10.10 14.65 3.06
CA GLY A 267 -11.53 14.55 2.76
C GLY A 267 -12.29 15.88 2.65
N SER A 268 -11.62 17.04 2.78
CA SER A 268 -12.29 18.34 2.79
C SER A 268 -12.62 18.89 1.41
N CYS A 269 -11.74 18.68 0.40
CA CYS A 269 -11.90 19.29 -0.93
C CYS A 269 -12.78 18.49 -1.89
N HIS A 270 -13.11 17.26 -1.58
CA HIS A 270 -13.87 16.31 -2.41
C HIS A 270 -13.27 16.02 -3.79
N GLY A 271 -12.01 16.39 -4.05
CA GLY A 271 -11.34 16.15 -5.32
C GLY A 271 -11.01 14.69 -5.62
N CYS A 272 -11.13 13.80 -4.62
CA CYS A 272 -10.88 12.36 -4.74
C CYS A 272 -12.16 11.52 -4.64
N LEU A 273 -13.34 12.10 -4.96
CA LEU A 273 -14.60 11.37 -4.97
C LEU A 273 -14.60 10.28 -6.02
N ILE A 274 -15.14 9.13 -5.63
CA ILE A 274 -15.53 8.03 -6.51
C ILE A 274 -16.98 7.65 -6.21
N THR A 275 -17.70 7.16 -7.20
CA THR A 275 -19.02 6.59 -6.99
C THR A 275 -18.88 5.08 -6.79
N LEU A 276 -19.41 4.56 -5.69
CA LEU A 276 -19.43 3.14 -5.36
C LEU A 276 -20.52 2.39 -6.14
N ALA A 277 -20.47 1.07 -6.12
CA ALA A 277 -21.40 0.21 -6.86
C ALA A 277 -22.87 0.38 -6.44
N ASP A 278 -23.13 0.80 -5.19
CA ASP A 278 -24.49 1.11 -4.68
C ASP A 278 -24.98 2.52 -5.05
N GLY A 279 -24.18 3.28 -5.80
CA GLY A 279 -24.48 4.66 -6.19
C GLY A 279 -24.13 5.72 -5.15
N SER A 280 -23.58 5.34 -3.98
CA SER A 280 -23.09 6.29 -2.98
C SER A 280 -21.70 6.83 -3.35
N ASP A 281 -21.33 7.99 -2.80
CA ASP A 281 -20.04 8.60 -3.03
C ASP A 281 -19.07 8.31 -1.87
N ALA A 282 -17.80 8.05 -2.19
CA ALA A 282 -16.72 7.87 -1.22
C ALA A 282 -15.51 8.75 -1.59
N ARG A 283 -14.83 9.25 -0.58
CA ARG A 283 -13.59 10.03 -0.73
C ARG A 283 -12.41 9.09 -0.56
N VAL A 284 -11.67 8.80 -1.61
CA VAL A 284 -10.56 7.85 -1.59
C VAL A 284 -9.54 8.20 -0.49
N CYS A 285 -9.26 9.47 -0.23
CA CYS A 285 -8.30 9.89 0.78
C CYS A 285 -8.75 9.71 2.24
N LYS A 286 -10.05 9.56 2.51
CA LYS A 286 -10.61 9.47 3.88
C LYS A 286 -11.34 8.15 4.13
N ASP A 287 -12.17 7.74 3.17
CA ASP A 287 -13.02 6.55 3.27
C ASP A 287 -12.27 5.30 2.77
N GLY A 288 -11.21 5.50 1.92
CA GLY A 288 -10.22 4.55 1.45
C GLY A 288 -8.78 4.95 1.87
N PRO A 289 -7.74 4.68 1.06
CA PRO A 289 -7.78 4.21 -0.33
C PRO A 289 -8.17 2.74 -0.53
N VAL A 290 -8.18 1.94 0.55
CA VAL A 290 -8.49 0.52 0.47
C VAL A 290 -9.99 0.28 0.65
N PHE A 291 -10.59 -0.36 -0.34
CA PHE A 291 -12.01 -0.72 -0.38
C PHE A 291 -12.19 -2.19 -0.69
N LEU A 292 -13.31 -2.78 -0.28
CA LEU A 292 -13.75 -4.09 -0.75
C LEU A 292 -14.14 -4.02 -2.23
N GLY A 293 -13.81 -5.05 -3.00
CA GLY A 293 -14.10 -5.11 -4.43
C GLY A 293 -15.58 -5.01 -4.76
N GLU A 294 -16.43 -5.69 -3.97
CA GLU A 294 -17.87 -5.59 -4.10
C GLU A 294 -18.41 -4.17 -3.90
N ALA A 295 -17.77 -3.36 -3.07
CA ALA A 295 -18.18 -1.99 -2.84
C ALA A 295 -17.83 -1.07 -4.02
N VAL A 296 -16.74 -1.35 -4.73
CA VAL A 296 -16.26 -0.51 -5.84
C VAL A 296 -16.83 -0.93 -7.18
N PHE A 297 -16.82 -2.24 -7.45
CA PHE A 297 -17.09 -2.76 -8.79
C PHE A 297 -18.46 -3.48 -8.90
N GLY A 298 -19.13 -3.70 -7.77
CA GLY A 298 -20.40 -4.45 -7.71
C GLY A 298 -20.19 -5.95 -7.59
N GLY A 299 -21.29 -6.64 -7.40
CA GLY A 299 -21.36 -8.11 -7.31
C GLY A 299 -21.84 -8.77 -8.58
#